data_fb2262bf74496bc7831f33d61ad5c4ee
#
_entry.id   fb2262bf74496bc7831f33d61ad5c4ee
#
_cell.length_a   1.000
_cell.length_b   1.000
_cell.length_c   1.000
_cell.angle_alpha   90.00
_cell.angle_beta   90.00
_cell.angle_gamma   90.00
#
_symmetry.space_group_name_H-M   'P 1'
#
loop_
_entity.id
_entity.type
_entity.pdbx_description
1 polymer ?
#
loop_
_entity_poly.entity_id
_entity_poly.type
_entity_poly.pdbx_seq_one_letter_code
_entity_poly.pdbx_strand_id
1 'polypeptide(L)'
;MKRNGTAVVVARSSHHRGPHRGGAARLGERQRQEQRLKAMLGKAARAARIRSGLTQADVAESIGTVTEVYGRMERGKLLPSVPTLFRLCLALESGPHELMGFASGAAAKSASGALKVPASLGDTPEVRRLVRRLSRLERSQLRLVQLIVASLVARRMKH
;
A
#
# COMPACT_ATOMS: atom_id res chain seq x y z
N MET A 1 -35.51 66.84 -44.51
CA MET A 1 -34.57 65.73 -44.45
C MET A 1 -34.75 65.03 -43.12
N LYS A 2 -35.39 63.85 -43.12
CA LYS A 2 -35.70 63.05 -41.94
C LYS A 2 -34.58 62.07 -41.72
N ARG A 3 -33.96 62.03 -40.49
CA ARG A 3 -32.98 60.99 -40.10
C ARG A 3 -33.65 60.11 -39.07
N ASN A 4 -33.90 58.87 -39.50
CA ASN A 4 -34.39 57.78 -38.65
C ASN A 4 -33.26 57.29 -37.75
N GLY A 5 -33.40 57.42 -36.41
CA GLY A 5 -32.54 56.83 -35.45
C GLY A 5 -33.11 55.47 -35.03
N THR A 6 -32.47 54.39 -35.46
CA THR A 6 -32.83 53.01 -35.02
C THR A 6 -32.25 52.74 -33.66
N ALA A 7 -33.11 52.66 -32.68
CA ALA A 7 -32.71 52.24 -31.32
C ALA A 7 -32.50 50.73 -31.28
N VAL A 8 -31.24 50.29 -31.08
CA VAL A 8 -30.89 48.88 -30.84
C VAL A 8 -31.18 48.57 -29.39
N VAL A 9 -32.22 47.80 -29.17
CA VAL A 9 -32.56 47.22 -27.85
C VAL A 9 -31.62 46.06 -27.58
N VAL A 10 -30.59 46.26 -26.72
CA VAL A 10 -29.74 45.19 -26.24
C VAL A 10 -30.49 44.42 -25.18
N ALA A 11 -31.03 43.26 -25.53
CA ALA A 11 -31.61 42.30 -24.61
C ALA A 11 -30.52 41.77 -23.69
N ARG A 12 -30.49 42.22 -22.41
CA ARG A 12 -29.68 41.60 -21.36
C ARG A 12 -30.28 40.27 -20.98
N SER A 13 -29.73 39.18 -21.55
CA SER A 13 -30.03 37.83 -21.10
C SER A 13 -29.41 37.62 -19.74
N SER A 14 -30.23 37.77 -18.72
CA SER A 14 -29.93 37.34 -17.34
C SER A 14 -29.84 35.84 -17.28
N HIS A 15 -28.62 35.28 -17.47
CA HIS A 15 -28.34 33.90 -17.17
C HIS A 15 -28.35 33.73 -15.64
N HIS A 16 -29.53 33.41 -15.15
CA HIS A 16 -29.74 32.97 -13.78
C HIS A 16 -29.13 31.55 -13.66
N ARG A 17 -27.82 31.50 -13.33
CA ARG A 17 -27.19 30.22 -12.94
C ARG A 17 -27.80 29.79 -11.60
N GLY A 18 -28.80 28.92 -11.69
CA GLY A 18 -29.37 28.29 -10.53
C GLY A 18 -28.28 27.54 -9.70
N PRO A 19 -28.45 27.40 -8.39
CA PRO A 19 -27.45 26.80 -7.52
C PRO A 19 -27.14 25.38 -7.99
N HIS A 20 -25.85 25.12 -8.28
CA HIS A 20 -25.34 23.82 -8.72
C HIS A 20 -25.57 22.73 -7.65
N ARG A 21 -26.77 22.15 -7.61
CA ARG A 21 -27.11 20.98 -6.77
C ARG A 21 -26.22 19.75 -7.03
N GLY A 22 -25.47 19.71 -8.14
CA GLY A 22 -24.53 18.64 -8.47
C GLY A 22 -23.21 18.64 -7.67
N GLY A 23 -22.82 19.76 -7.06
CA GLY A 23 -21.54 19.88 -6.35
C GLY A 23 -21.48 19.06 -5.06
N ALA A 24 -22.51 19.19 -4.23
CA ALA A 24 -22.57 18.48 -2.93
C ALA A 24 -22.67 16.95 -3.10
N ALA A 25 -23.46 16.49 -4.08
CA ALA A 25 -23.58 15.05 -4.36
C ALA A 25 -22.24 14.46 -4.86
N ARG A 26 -21.53 15.15 -5.74
CA ARG A 26 -20.20 14.73 -6.23
C ARG A 26 -19.15 14.74 -5.12
N LEU A 27 -19.18 15.69 -4.20
CA LEU A 27 -18.28 15.72 -3.04
C LEU A 27 -18.54 14.53 -2.12
N GLY A 28 -19.79 14.22 -1.82
CA GLY A 28 -20.15 13.06 -1.01
C GLY A 28 -19.74 11.74 -1.65
N GLU A 29 -19.82 11.63 -2.97
CA GLU A 29 -19.40 10.43 -3.69
C GLU A 29 -17.88 10.26 -3.67
N ARG A 30 -17.10 11.32 -3.89
CA ARG A 30 -15.63 11.30 -3.76
C ARG A 30 -15.19 10.89 -2.35
N GLN A 31 -15.82 11.40 -1.31
CA GLN A 31 -15.53 11.02 0.07
C GLN A 31 -15.80 9.53 0.32
N ARG A 32 -16.92 8.99 -0.19
CA ARG A 32 -17.22 7.55 -0.09
C ARG A 32 -16.20 6.69 -0.83
N GLN A 33 -15.79 7.09 -2.02
CA GLN A 33 -14.76 6.40 -2.80
C GLN A 33 -13.42 6.41 -2.05
N GLU A 34 -13.02 7.55 -1.48
CA GLU A 34 -11.82 7.67 -0.68
C GLU A 34 -11.86 6.76 0.56
N GLN A 35 -12.97 6.72 1.28
CA GLN A 35 -13.13 5.84 2.44
C GLN A 35 -13.07 4.35 2.05
N ARG A 36 -13.68 3.98 0.93
CA ARG A 36 -13.57 2.61 0.40
C ARG A 36 -12.13 2.25 0.06
N LEU A 37 -11.41 3.16 -0.62
CA LEU A 37 -10.01 2.96 -0.96
C LEU A 37 -9.13 2.82 0.28
N LYS A 38 -9.31 3.67 1.30
CA LYS A 38 -8.63 3.56 2.60
C LYS A 38 -8.83 2.19 3.23
N ALA A 39 -10.08 1.72 3.28
CA ALA A 39 -10.42 0.44 3.89
C ALA A 39 -9.84 -0.75 3.10
N MET A 40 -9.90 -0.72 1.77
CA MET A 40 -9.36 -1.77 0.91
C MET A 40 -7.85 -1.86 1.02
N LEU A 41 -7.15 -0.73 0.87
CA LEU A 41 -5.70 -0.66 0.97
C LEU A 41 -5.21 -1.08 2.35
N GLY A 42 -5.87 -0.63 3.41
CA GLY A 42 -5.50 -1.01 4.77
C GLY A 42 -5.62 -2.52 5.02
N LYS A 43 -6.71 -3.15 4.56
CA LYS A 43 -6.89 -4.61 4.66
C LYS A 43 -5.85 -5.36 3.85
N ALA A 44 -5.57 -4.94 2.62
CA ALA A 44 -4.59 -5.59 1.75
C ALA A 44 -3.16 -5.46 2.31
N ALA A 45 -2.78 -4.27 2.79
CA ALA A 45 -1.48 -4.03 3.41
C ALA A 45 -1.28 -4.90 4.66
N ARG A 46 -2.31 -4.97 5.53
CA ARG A 46 -2.28 -5.85 6.70
C ARG A 46 -2.13 -7.32 6.32
N ALA A 47 -2.91 -7.80 5.34
CA ALA A 47 -2.83 -9.19 4.88
C ALA A 47 -1.44 -9.50 4.30
N ALA A 48 -0.88 -8.61 3.48
CA ALA A 48 0.45 -8.76 2.92
C ALA A 48 1.53 -8.77 4.02
N ARG A 49 1.45 -7.86 5.00
CA ARG A 49 2.37 -7.84 6.14
C ARG A 49 2.35 -9.14 6.94
N ILE A 50 1.16 -9.66 7.24
CA ILE A 50 1.01 -10.90 7.99
C ILE A 50 1.59 -12.09 7.19
N ARG A 51 1.31 -12.17 5.88
CA ARG A 51 1.92 -13.19 4.99
C ARG A 51 3.44 -13.14 5.02
N SER A 52 4.00 -11.93 5.05
CA SER A 52 5.45 -11.72 5.11
C SER A 52 6.03 -11.90 6.52
N GLY A 53 5.23 -12.20 7.53
CA GLY A 53 5.69 -12.37 8.91
C GLY A 53 6.25 -11.11 9.54
N LEU A 54 5.89 -9.92 9.04
CA LEU A 54 6.37 -8.63 9.53
C LEU A 54 5.51 -8.09 10.66
N THR A 55 6.12 -7.32 11.56
CA THR A 55 5.41 -6.47 12.52
C THR A 55 5.05 -5.13 11.88
N GLN A 56 4.16 -4.38 12.50
CA GLN A 56 3.87 -3.01 12.06
C GLN A 56 5.11 -2.11 12.15
N ALA A 57 5.98 -2.34 13.12
CA ALA A 57 7.22 -1.59 13.29
C ALA A 57 8.20 -1.87 12.12
N ASP A 58 8.34 -3.14 11.72
CA ASP A 58 9.24 -3.53 10.62
C ASP A 58 8.83 -2.85 9.31
N VAL A 59 7.52 -2.80 9.02
CA VAL A 59 7.03 -2.13 7.80
C VAL A 59 7.17 -0.62 7.90
N ALA A 60 6.83 -0.03 9.05
CA ALA A 60 6.94 1.42 9.27
C ALA A 60 8.38 1.90 9.06
N GLU A 61 9.36 1.19 9.63
CA GLU A 61 10.79 1.45 9.41
C GLU A 61 11.17 1.36 7.93
N SER A 62 10.73 0.29 7.25
CA SER A 62 11.06 0.05 5.84
C SER A 62 10.53 1.14 4.91
N ILE A 63 9.39 1.75 5.22
CA ILE A 63 8.79 2.83 4.41
C ILE A 63 9.15 4.23 4.90
N GLY A 64 9.98 4.34 5.95
CA GLY A 64 10.42 5.61 6.52
C GLY A 64 9.32 6.37 7.25
N THR A 65 8.51 5.67 8.07
CA THR A 65 7.44 6.29 8.88
C THR A 65 7.42 5.70 10.29
N VAL A 66 6.60 6.27 11.17
CA VAL A 66 6.42 5.73 12.53
C VAL A 66 5.33 4.67 12.55
N THR A 67 5.45 3.72 13.47
CA THR A 67 4.54 2.57 13.61
C THR A 67 3.06 2.98 13.72
N GLU A 68 2.78 4.08 14.42
CA GLU A 68 1.41 4.56 14.58
C GLU A 68 0.79 5.02 13.26
N VAL A 69 1.55 5.74 12.42
CA VAL A 69 1.10 6.18 11.10
C VAL A 69 0.81 4.98 10.20
N TYR A 70 1.68 3.98 10.18
CA TYR A 70 1.44 2.76 9.45
C TYR A 70 0.20 2.01 10.00
N GLY A 71 0.07 1.91 11.31
CA GLY A 71 -1.13 1.33 11.94
C GLY A 71 -2.42 2.06 11.58
N ARG A 72 -2.40 3.40 11.39
CA ARG A 72 -3.55 4.16 10.87
C ARG A 72 -3.86 3.81 9.42
N MET A 73 -2.85 3.55 8.59
CA MET A 73 -3.07 3.07 7.21
C MET A 73 -3.76 1.69 7.21
N GLU A 74 -3.28 0.72 7.99
CA GLU A 74 -3.89 -0.61 8.10
C GLU A 74 -5.35 -0.55 8.59
N ARG A 75 -5.67 0.39 9.48
CA ARG A 75 -7.05 0.61 9.97
C ARG A 75 -7.94 1.39 8.99
N GLY A 76 -7.43 1.74 7.82
CA GLY A 76 -8.19 2.50 6.81
C GLY A 76 -8.47 3.95 7.22
N LYS A 77 -7.67 4.53 8.13
CA LYS A 77 -7.82 5.92 8.59
C LYS A 77 -6.94 6.91 7.82
N LEU A 78 -5.96 6.39 7.07
CA LEU A 78 -4.99 7.20 6.33
C LEU A 78 -4.68 6.54 4.98
N LEU A 79 -4.63 7.34 3.91
CA LEU A 79 -4.05 6.92 2.63
C LEU A 79 -2.57 7.29 2.60
N PRO A 80 -1.70 6.37 2.13
CA PRO A 80 -0.32 6.72 1.83
C PRO A 80 -0.26 7.69 0.65
N SER A 81 0.76 8.54 0.62
CA SER A 81 1.15 9.24 -0.60
C SER A 81 1.65 8.25 -1.65
N VAL A 82 1.71 8.65 -2.92
CA VAL A 82 2.22 7.78 -3.99
C VAL A 82 3.65 7.29 -3.71
N PRO A 83 4.60 8.14 -3.25
CA PRO A 83 5.93 7.66 -2.87
C PRO A 83 5.90 6.65 -1.70
N THR A 84 5.01 6.85 -0.73
CA THR A 84 4.85 5.92 0.39
C THR A 84 4.23 4.59 -0.07
N LEU A 85 3.24 4.64 -0.97
CA LEU A 85 2.64 3.45 -1.57
C LEU A 85 3.68 2.63 -2.34
N PHE A 86 4.55 3.29 -3.10
CA PHE A 86 5.65 2.62 -3.80
C PHE A 86 6.59 1.88 -2.83
N ARG A 87 7.04 2.56 -1.75
CA ARG A 87 7.86 1.90 -0.72
C ARG A 87 7.11 0.76 -0.04
N LEU A 88 5.81 0.92 0.18
CA LEU A 88 4.97 -0.12 0.76
C LEU A 88 4.88 -1.36 -0.14
N CYS A 89 4.76 -1.18 -1.46
CA CYS A 89 4.80 -2.29 -2.41
C CYS A 89 6.12 -3.06 -2.32
N LEU A 90 7.25 -2.35 -2.21
CA LEU A 90 8.57 -2.98 -2.07
C LEU A 90 8.71 -3.70 -0.72
N ALA A 91 8.31 -3.05 0.38
CA ALA A 91 8.42 -3.61 1.72
C ALA A 91 7.56 -4.86 1.94
N LEU A 92 6.38 -4.90 1.31
CA LEU A 92 5.43 -6.01 1.42
C LEU A 92 5.54 -7.04 0.30
N GLU A 93 6.42 -6.81 -0.69
CA GLU A 93 6.55 -7.65 -1.88
C GLU A 93 5.20 -7.87 -2.59
N SER A 94 4.37 -6.83 -2.63
CA SER A 94 3.01 -6.85 -3.18
C SER A 94 2.85 -5.77 -4.25
N GLY A 95 2.22 -6.13 -5.36
CA GLY A 95 1.96 -5.18 -6.44
C GLY A 95 0.94 -4.09 -6.04
N PRO A 96 1.02 -2.88 -6.66
CA PRO A 96 0.08 -1.80 -6.36
C PRO A 96 -1.38 -2.20 -6.65
N HIS A 97 -1.63 -3.00 -7.67
CA HIS A 97 -2.97 -3.50 -8.00
C HIS A 97 -3.53 -4.43 -6.90
N GLU A 98 -2.67 -5.24 -6.26
CA GLU A 98 -3.05 -6.09 -5.14
C GLU A 98 -3.40 -5.24 -3.91
N LEU A 99 -2.53 -4.26 -3.57
CA LEU A 99 -2.76 -3.36 -2.44
C LEU A 99 -3.98 -2.46 -2.64
N MET A 100 -4.28 -2.08 -3.87
CA MET A 100 -5.46 -1.28 -4.21
C MET A 100 -6.73 -2.10 -4.43
N GLY A 101 -6.68 -3.42 -4.22
CA GLY A 101 -7.83 -4.29 -4.29
C GLY A 101 -8.34 -4.60 -5.70
N PHE A 102 -7.56 -4.32 -6.74
CA PHE A 102 -7.93 -4.67 -8.13
C PHE A 102 -7.71 -6.17 -8.44
N ALA A 103 -7.05 -6.90 -7.56
CA ALA A 103 -6.76 -8.33 -7.71
C ALA A 103 -7.88 -9.26 -7.23
N SER A 104 -9.14 -8.85 -7.33
CA SER A 104 -10.29 -9.67 -6.98
C SER A 104 -10.85 -10.41 -8.20
N GLY A 105 -10.06 -11.33 -8.73
CA GLY A 105 -10.48 -12.22 -9.81
C GLY A 105 -9.44 -13.31 -10.06
N ALA A 106 -9.83 -14.41 -10.69
CA ALA A 106 -9.01 -15.60 -10.95
C ALA A 106 -7.61 -15.36 -11.57
N ALA A 107 -7.33 -14.15 -12.05
CA ALA A 107 -6.01 -13.74 -12.56
C ALA A 107 -4.95 -13.55 -11.47
N ALA A 108 -5.32 -13.34 -10.21
CA ALA A 108 -4.36 -13.21 -9.10
C ALA A 108 -3.66 -14.54 -8.76
N LYS A 109 -4.22 -15.68 -9.19
CA LYS A 109 -3.60 -17.00 -9.00
C LYS A 109 -2.54 -17.32 -10.05
N SER A 110 -2.53 -16.65 -11.19
CA SER A 110 -1.59 -16.93 -12.28
C SER A 110 -0.37 -15.98 -12.30
N ALA A 111 -0.43 -14.80 -11.69
CA ALA A 111 0.72 -13.91 -11.58
C ALA A 111 1.70 -14.31 -10.45
N SER A 112 1.30 -15.22 -9.57
CA SER A 112 2.18 -15.86 -8.57
C SER A 112 2.95 -17.06 -9.13
N GLY A 113 3.05 -17.17 -10.44
CA GLY A 113 3.78 -18.22 -11.15
C GLY A 113 5.30 -18.09 -11.14
N ALA A 114 5.88 -17.20 -10.36
CA ALA A 114 7.31 -17.16 -10.13
C ALA A 114 7.65 -18.09 -8.96
N LEU A 115 8.14 -19.30 -9.31
CA LEU A 115 8.83 -20.23 -8.44
C LEU A 115 8.03 -20.67 -7.20
N LYS A 116 7.19 -21.69 -7.36
CA LYS A 116 6.92 -22.63 -6.28
C LYS A 116 8.25 -23.30 -5.89
N VAL A 117 9.02 -22.64 -5.05
CA VAL A 117 9.99 -23.34 -4.22
C VAL A 117 9.15 -24.26 -3.33
N PRO A 118 9.38 -25.58 -3.33
CA PRO A 118 8.64 -26.48 -2.45
C PRO A 118 8.74 -25.94 -1.03
N ALA A 119 7.63 -26.02 -0.28
CA ALA A 119 7.57 -25.62 1.11
C ALA A 119 8.51 -26.53 1.94
N SER A 120 9.81 -26.28 1.81
CA SER A 120 10.83 -26.80 2.70
C SER A 120 10.72 -26.04 4.01
N LEU A 121 11.17 -26.63 5.10
CA LEU A 121 11.19 -26.08 6.47
C LEU A 121 11.64 -24.60 6.58
N GLY A 122 12.09 -23.99 5.49
CA GLY A 122 12.60 -22.61 5.40
C GLY A 122 11.59 -21.50 5.16
N ASP A 123 10.30 -21.77 4.95
CA ASP A 123 9.33 -20.74 4.56
C ASP A 123 8.37 -20.32 5.66
N THR A 124 8.77 -20.51 6.93
CA THR A 124 8.01 -20.01 8.06
C THR A 124 8.15 -18.49 8.19
N PRO A 125 7.14 -17.78 8.73
CA PRO A 125 7.22 -16.34 8.97
C PRO A 125 8.45 -15.93 9.79
N GLU A 126 8.86 -16.79 10.75
CA GLU A 126 10.04 -16.58 11.60
C GLU A 126 11.32 -16.60 10.78
N VAL A 127 11.48 -17.57 9.89
CA VAL A 127 12.66 -17.68 9.01
C VAL A 127 12.75 -16.50 8.06
N ARG A 128 11.64 -16.09 7.44
CA ARG A 128 11.60 -14.88 6.58
C ARG A 128 11.99 -13.63 7.34
N ARG A 129 11.51 -13.46 8.58
CA ARG A 129 11.89 -12.35 9.46
C ARG A 129 13.39 -12.39 9.81
N LEU A 130 13.91 -13.58 10.11
CA LEU A 130 15.33 -13.77 10.41
C LEU A 130 16.20 -13.42 9.20
N VAL A 131 15.88 -13.93 8.01
CA VAL A 131 16.62 -13.63 6.76
C VAL A 131 16.66 -12.13 6.49
N ARG A 132 15.54 -11.42 6.66
CA ARG A 132 15.52 -9.96 6.49
C ARG A 132 16.36 -9.20 7.52
N ARG A 133 16.43 -9.69 8.77
CA ARG A 133 17.36 -9.11 9.76
C ARG A 133 18.81 -9.36 9.38
N LEU A 134 19.11 -10.58 8.92
CA LEU A 134 20.47 -10.94 8.48
C LEU A 134 20.93 -10.14 7.27
N SER A 135 20.02 -9.83 6.33
CA SER A 135 20.36 -9.04 5.15
C SER A 135 20.75 -7.57 5.44
N ARG A 136 20.45 -7.08 6.65
CA ARG A 136 20.83 -5.73 7.11
C ARG A 136 22.16 -5.69 7.88
N LEU A 137 22.74 -6.87 8.14
CA LEU A 137 23.99 -6.97 8.87
C LEU A 137 25.20 -6.75 7.96
N GLU A 138 26.26 -6.17 8.53
CA GLU A 138 27.54 -6.06 7.86
C GLU A 138 28.24 -7.41 7.75
N ARG A 139 29.19 -7.55 6.84
CA ARG A 139 29.95 -8.79 6.62
C ARG A 139 30.60 -9.34 7.88
N SER A 140 31.10 -8.48 8.75
CA SER A 140 31.68 -8.84 10.06
C SER A 140 30.66 -9.49 10.99
N GLN A 141 29.50 -8.90 11.08
CA GLN A 141 28.37 -9.38 11.89
C GLN A 141 27.80 -10.70 11.34
N LEU A 142 27.70 -10.82 10.01
CA LEU A 142 27.27 -12.08 9.37
C LEU A 142 28.21 -13.25 9.68
N ARG A 143 29.55 -13.01 9.73
CA ARG A 143 30.51 -14.03 10.13
C ARG A 143 30.28 -14.52 11.56
N LEU A 144 29.99 -13.62 12.49
CA LEU A 144 29.67 -14.00 13.88
C LEU A 144 28.41 -14.87 13.94
N VAL A 145 27.36 -14.50 13.21
CA VAL A 145 26.13 -15.30 13.13
C VAL A 145 26.41 -16.67 12.53
N GLN A 146 27.23 -16.77 11.47
CA GLN A 146 27.63 -18.05 10.89
C GLN A 146 28.35 -18.95 11.90
N LEU A 147 29.28 -18.39 12.70
CA LEU A 147 29.99 -19.14 13.74
C LEU A 147 29.02 -19.68 14.81
N ILE A 148 28.05 -18.85 15.25
CA ILE A 148 27.04 -19.26 16.22
C ILE A 148 26.19 -20.40 15.65
N VAL A 149 25.69 -20.26 14.43
CA VAL A 149 24.88 -21.30 13.77
C VAL A 149 25.68 -22.59 13.61
N ALA A 150 26.94 -22.51 13.16
CA ALA A 150 27.82 -23.67 13.01
C ALA A 150 28.03 -24.41 14.35
N SER A 151 28.22 -23.66 15.45
CA SER A 151 28.39 -24.24 16.79
C SER A 151 27.11 -24.95 17.28
N LEU A 152 25.92 -24.39 17.00
CA LEU A 152 24.64 -25.01 17.35
C LEU A 152 24.37 -26.28 16.57
N VAL A 153 24.68 -26.29 15.25
CA VAL A 153 24.54 -27.49 14.42
C VAL A 153 25.49 -28.58 14.87
N ALA A 154 26.74 -28.26 15.18
CA ALA A 154 27.74 -29.22 15.63
C ALA A 154 27.36 -29.87 16.99
N ARG A 155 26.69 -29.13 17.89
CA ARG A 155 26.16 -29.69 19.14
C ARG A 155 25.04 -30.69 18.92
N ARG A 156 24.16 -30.41 17.92
CA ARG A 156 23.01 -31.28 17.62
C ARG A 156 23.43 -32.62 17.01
N MET A 157 24.58 -32.71 16.38
CA MET A 157 25.09 -33.95 15.76
C MET A 157 25.83 -34.85 16.76
N LYS A 158 26.08 -34.39 18.00
CA LYS A 158 26.76 -35.17 19.06
C LYS A 158 25.79 -35.85 20.04
N HIS A 159 24.50 -35.66 19.85
CA HIS A 159 23.42 -36.31 20.59
C HIS A 159 22.54 -37.13 19.63
#